data_014cbe66eead6dc43ee2b1d80c339b15
#
_entry.id   014cbe66eead6dc43ee2b1d80c339b15
#
_cell.length_a   1.000
_cell.length_b   1.000
_cell.length_c   1.000
_cell.angle_alpha   90.00
_cell.angle_beta   90.00
_cell.angle_gamma   90.00
#
_symmetry.space_group_name_H-M   'P 1'
#
loop_
_entity.id
_entity.type
_entity.pdbx_description
1 polymer ?
#
loop_
_entity_poly.entity_id
_entity_poly.type
_entity_poly.pdbx_seq_one_letter_code
_entity_poly.pdbx_strand_id
1 'polypeptide(L)'
;MSLFTFKKGLHLPYNKEFTKDKNIELFKPKKELIFPLSQHIGAPCEPIVEVGQKVLVNEKIADSSAFVSAPIHSSVSGTIKDIREIQSINGSTTQAIIIENDSKYEKYPRENLKYSSKLSLKDVVKLVKNYGIVGLGGATFPCHVKLNVKEDKEIKYIIINAAECEPYLTCDHRVMLEYTEEIIGGLRILLELFPKALIYIGIEDNKLNAIDKFKRILGEDNKIKVMPLKSKYPQGSEKHLIYALTKLQVPSGKLPLDIGCIVFNVSTIYQLYASLINGLPLTERILTVTGDSIRSPKNLRVKIGTPVKDIIEFCGGFINKPNKIILGGPMMGTSINSLDLPITKGTSGILCLSKVDDFPKSHCIRCGKCLNSCPMNLIPQKLNELALKDKLDEFEFLGGMDCLECGCCTFSCPAKISIVNNIRNAKKSLRNKSKN
;
A
#
# COMPACT_ATOMS: atom_id res chain seq x y z
N MET A 1 16.50 16.96 18.61
CA MET A 1 16.53 16.51 17.21
C MET A 1 15.38 17.20 16.46
N SER A 2 15.66 17.95 15.39
CA SER A 2 14.60 18.56 14.59
C SER A 2 13.83 17.50 13.81
N LEU A 3 12.50 17.48 13.92
CA LEU A 3 11.64 16.54 13.22
C LEU A 3 11.28 17.07 11.83
N PHE A 4 11.38 16.23 10.82
CA PHE A 4 10.99 16.56 9.45
C PHE A 4 9.46 16.50 9.31
N THR A 5 8.89 17.49 8.61
CA THR A 5 7.43 17.58 8.46
C THR A 5 7.04 18.57 7.35
N PHE A 6 5.73 18.68 7.09
CA PHE A 6 5.08 19.65 6.20
C PHE A 6 4.01 20.45 6.96
N LYS A 7 3.42 21.47 6.32
CA LYS A 7 2.35 22.28 6.93
C LYS A 7 0.98 21.59 6.85
N LYS A 8 0.04 21.95 7.78
CA LYS A 8 -1.32 21.40 7.87
C LYS A 8 -1.35 19.87 8.09
N GLY A 9 -2.41 19.17 7.65
CA GLY A 9 -2.67 17.77 8.00
C GLY A 9 -3.36 17.65 9.36
N LEU A 10 -3.39 16.45 9.92
CA LEU A 10 -4.12 16.13 11.15
C LEU A 10 -3.25 15.40 12.17
N HIS A 11 -3.51 15.62 13.44
CA HIS A 11 -3.07 14.76 14.54
C HIS A 11 -4.27 13.88 14.91
N LEU A 12 -4.20 12.59 14.54
CA LEU A 12 -5.25 11.61 14.78
C LEU A 12 -4.92 10.79 16.04
N PRO A 13 -5.92 10.25 16.77
CA PRO A 13 -5.68 9.17 17.73
C PRO A 13 -5.02 7.98 17.00
N TYR A 14 -3.86 7.53 17.45
CA TYR A 14 -3.07 6.53 16.70
C TYR A 14 -3.63 5.11 16.87
N ASN A 15 -4.16 4.77 18.05
CA ASN A 15 -4.74 3.45 18.37
C ASN A 15 -3.83 2.27 17.94
N LYS A 16 -2.51 2.43 18.07
CA LYS A 16 -1.51 1.40 17.68
C LYS A 16 -1.16 0.46 18.83
N GLU A 17 -1.60 0.76 20.04
CA GLU A 17 -1.36 -0.01 21.26
C GLU A 17 -1.88 -1.45 21.18
N PHE A 18 -2.88 -1.72 20.37
CA PHE A 18 -3.43 -3.07 20.18
C PHE A 18 -2.41 -4.07 19.62
N THR A 19 -1.45 -3.60 18.79
CA THR A 19 -0.61 -4.50 17.99
C THR A 19 0.85 -4.07 17.85
N LYS A 20 1.24 -2.83 18.24
CA LYS A 20 2.59 -2.30 18.02
C LYS A 20 3.70 -3.16 18.62
N ASP A 21 3.43 -3.81 19.76
CA ASP A 21 4.38 -4.64 20.50
C ASP A 21 4.21 -6.15 20.20
N LYS A 22 3.29 -6.52 19.30
CA LYS A 22 3.03 -7.92 18.93
C LYS A 22 3.86 -8.31 17.71
N ASN A 23 4.63 -9.38 17.83
CA ASN A 23 5.42 -9.93 16.73
C ASN A 23 4.54 -10.42 15.59
N ILE A 24 5.15 -10.56 14.43
CA ILE A 24 4.50 -11.11 13.25
C ILE A 24 4.32 -12.62 13.43
N GLU A 25 3.05 -13.09 13.43
CA GLU A 25 2.72 -14.50 13.47
C GLU A 25 2.42 -15.03 12.06
N LEU A 26 2.80 -16.28 11.80
CA LEU A 26 2.51 -16.93 10.52
C LEU A 26 1.09 -17.50 10.54
N PHE A 27 0.28 -17.12 9.57
CA PHE A 27 -1.01 -17.72 9.30
C PHE A 27 -0.93 -18.66 8.10
N LYS A 28 -1.44 -19.90 8.25
CA LYS A 28 -1.54 -20.89 7.17
C LYS A 28 -3.02 -21.08 6.79
N PRO A 29 -3.41 -20.79 5.55
CA PRO A 29 -4.80 -20.96 5.09
C PRO A 29 -5.15 -22.46 4.99
N LYS A 30 -6.45 -22.78 5.19
CA LYS A 30 -6.91 -24.16 5.32
C LYS A 30 -7.49 -24.76 4.04
N LYS A 31 -8.26 -23.99 3.28
CA LYS A 31 -9.11 -24.54 2.19
C LYS A 31 -8.85 -23.87 0.85
N GLU A 32 -9.69 -22.91 0.50
CA GLU A 32 -9.67 -22.27 -0.81
C GLU A 32 -9.02 -20.89 -0.74
N LEU A 33 -8.26 -20.55 -1.76
CA LEU A 33 -7.71 -19.22 -1.94
C LEU A 33 -8.25 -18.62 -3.23
N ILE A 34 -8.49 -17.31 -3.20
CA ILE A 34 -9.11 -16.55 -4.26
C ILE A 34 -8.12 -15.51 -4.76
N PHE A 35 -7.75 -15.58 -6.02
CA PHE A 35 -6.77 -14.68 -6.65
C PHE A 35 -7.45 -13.78 -7.68
N PRO A 36 -7.93 -12.57 -7.29
CA PRO A 36 -8.43 -11.60 -8.26
C PRO A 36 -7.37 -11.26 -9.30
N LEU A 37 -7.74 -11.15 -10.57
CA LEU A 37 -6.80 -10.83 -11.64
C LEU A 37 -6.42 -9.34 -11.68
N SER A 38 -7.17 -8.48 -10.97
CA SER A 38 -6.89 -7.06 -10.79
C SER A 38 -6.42 -6.79 -9.36
N GLN A 39 -5.09 -6.92 -9.10
CA GLN A 39 -4.49 -6.68 -7.78
C GLN A 39 -3.53 -5.48 -7.75
N HIS A 40 -3.48 -4.69 -8.81
CA HIS A 40 -2.55 -3.56 -8.96
C HIS A 40 -3.12 -2.48 -9.88
N ILE A 41 -2.49 -1.32 -9.90
CA ILE A 41 -2.80 -0.26 -10.87
C ILE A 41 -2.26 -0.67 -12.24
N GLY A 42 -3.07 -0.47 -13.28
CA GLY A 42 -2.75 -0.79 -14.67
C GLY A 42 -3.69 -1.84 -15.25
N ALA A 43 -3.26 -2.53 -16.29
CA ALA A 43 -4.05 -3.56 -16.95
C ALA A 43 -4.18 -4.80 -16.05
N PRO A 44 -5.38 -5.39 -15.91
CA PRO A 44 -5.53 -6.65 -15.18
C PRO A 44 -4.70 -7.76 -15.86
N CYS A 45 -4.39 -8.80 -15.08
CA CYS A 45 -3.78 -10.01 -15.63
C CYS A 45 -4.84 -10.89 -16.28
N GLU A 46 -4.37 -11.79 -17.17
CA GLU A 46 -5.12 -12.88 -17.74
C GLU A 46 -4.65 -14.22 -17.14
N PRO A 47 -5.53 -15.20 -16.92
CA PRO A 47 -5.12 -16.53 -16.45
C PRO A 47 -4.17 -17.18 -17.47
N ILE A 48 -3.13 -17.85 -16.98
CA ILE A 48 -2.25 -18.70 -17.79
C ILE A 48 -2.34 -20.17 -17.37
N VAL A 49 -3.35 -20.50 -16.58
CA VAL A 49 -3.67 -21.83 -16.05
C VAL A 49 -5.12 -22.17 -16.35
N GLU A 50 -5.45 -23.46 -16.31
CA GLU A 50 -6.79 -23.99 -16.62
C GLU A 50 -7.41 -24.69 -15.40
N VAL A 51 -8.76 -24.80 -15.38
CA VAL A 51 -9.48 -25.54 -14.35
C VAL A 51 -9.05 -27.01 -14.35
N GLY A 52 -8.78 -27.56 -13.17
CA GLY A 52 -8.25 -28.92 -12.98
C GLY A 52 -6.72 -29.01 -13.00
N GLN A 53 -6.00 -27.97 -13.43
CA GLN A 53 -4.54 -27.94 -13.41
C GLN A 53 -4.01 -27.91 -11.98
N LYS A 54 -2.96 -28.69 -11.69
CA LYS A 54 -2.19 -28.60 -10.43
C LYS A 54 -1.21 -27.46 -10.51
N VAL A 55 -1.08 -26.72 -9.43
CA VAL A 55 -0.16 -25.59 -9.28
C VAL A 55 0.64 -25.71 -7.99
N LEU A 56 1.82 -25.12 -7.99
CA LEU A 56 2.75 -25.13 -6.88
C LEU A 56 2.91 -23.74 -6.26
N VAL A 57 3.42 -23.67 -5.02
CA VAL A 57 3.76 -22.38 -4.38
C VAL A 57 4.79 -21.64 -5.21
N ASN A 58 4.58 -20.36 -5.48
CA ASN A 58 5.42 -19.47 -6.29
C ASN A 58 5.30 -19.69 -7.82
N GLU A 59 4.46 -20.58 -8.28
CA GLU A 59 4.17 -20.73 -9.71
C GLU A 59 3.37 -19.53 -10.23
N LYS A 60 3.72 -19.01 -11.39
CA LYS A 60 2.98 -17.93 -12.03
C LYS A 60 1.66 -18.48 -12.57
N ILE A 61 0.54 -17.90 -12.15
CA ILE A 61 -0.81 -18.33 -12.52
C ILE A 61 -1.55 -17.32 -13.38
N ALA A 62 -1.10 -16.06 -13.41
CA ALA A 62 -1.66 -15.04 -14.29
C ALA A 62 -0.59 -14.00 -14.65
N ASP A 63 -0.67 -13.46 -15.87
CA ASP A 63 0.26 -12.44 -16.38
C ASP A 63 -0.46 -11.48 -17.34
N SER A 64 0.24 -10.45 -17.82
CA SER A 64 -0.24 -9.51 -18.82
C SER A 64 0.91 -9.01 -19.67
N SER A 65 0.68 -8.84 -20.98
CA SER A 65 1.62 -8.22 -21.90
C SER A 65 1.78 -6.71 -21.66
N ALA A 66 0.84 -6.09 -20.98
CA ALA A 66 0.88 -4.65 -20.69
C ALA A 66 2.10 -4.25 -19.86
N PHE A 67 2.67 -3.08 -20.17
CA PHE A 67 3.82 -2.56 -19.44
C PHE A 67 3.48 -2.25 -17.98
N VAL A 68 2.33 -1.60 -17.74
CA VAL A 68 1.85 -1.32 -16.38
C VAL A 68 0.93 -2.45 -15.94
N SER A 69 1.54 -3.54 -15.49
CA SER A 69 0.90 -4.73 -14.92
C SER A 69 1.92 -5.50 -14.09
N ALA A 70 1.49 -6.44 -13.24
CA ALA A 70 2.39 -7.27 -12.44
C ALA A 70 1.83 -8.69 -12.29
N PRO A 71 2.58 -9.74 -12.70
CA PRO A 71 2.14 -11.14 -12.63
C PRO A 71 1.63 -11.54 -11.25
N ILE A 72 0.75 -12.53 -11.24
CA ILE A 72 0.19 -13.13 -10.02
C ILE A 72 0.77 -14.54 -9.91
N HIS A 73 1.23 -14.88 -8.70
CA HIS A 73 1.78 -16.20 -8.39
C HIS A 73 0.92 -16.89 -7.35
N SER A 74 0.82 -18.21 -7.45
CA SER A 74 0.15 -18.99 -6.43
C SER A 74 0.89 -18.90 -5.10
N SER A 75 0.16 -18.66 -4.04
CA SER A 75 0.69 -18.63 -2.67
C SER A 75 0.61 -20.00 -1.97
N VAL A 76 -0.01 -20.97 -2.60
CA VAL A 76 -0.21 -22.35 -2.11
C VAL A 76 0.04 -23.37 -3.22
N SER A 77 0.26 -24.63 -2.87
CA SER A 77 0.10 -25.76 -3.79
C SER A 77 -1.34 -26.27 -3.75
N GLY A 78 -1.81 -26.83 -4.87
CA GLY A 78 -3.17 -27.32 -4.97
C GLY A 78 -3.67 -27.47 -6.40
N THR A 79 -4.97 -27.43 -6.59
CA THR A 79 -5.63 -27.58 -7.89
C THR A 79 -6.47 -26.35 -8.22
N ILE A 80 -6.42 -25.87 -9.44
CA ILE A 80 -7.31 -24.81 -9.93
C ILE A 80 -8.72 -25.36 -9.93
N LYS A 81 -9.54 -24.86 -8.99
CA LYS A 81 -10.92 -25.32 -8.83
C LYS A 81 -11.86 -24.64 -9.80
N ASP A 82 -11.66 -23.34 -10.05
CA ASP A 82 -12.56 -22.52 -10.85
C ASP A 82 -11.87 -21.23 -11.32
N ILE A 83 -12.34 -20.67 -12.42
CA ILE A 83 -11.97 -19.32 -12.90
C ILE A 83 -13.27 -18.59 -13.20
N ARG A 84 -13.65 -17.66 -12.31
CA ARG A 84 -14.94 -16.99 -12.37
C ARG A 84 -14.90 -15.53 -11.95
N GLU A 85 -15.96 -14.82 -12.23
CA GLU A 85 -16.18 -13.46 -11.75
C GLU A 85 -16.48 -13.41 -10.25
N ILE A 86 -15.89 -12.45 -9.58
CA ILE A 86 -16.13 -12.14 -8.17
C ILE A 86 -16.32 -10.62 -8.00
N GLN A 87 -16.93 -10.21 -6.91
CA GLN A 87 -16.86 -8.80 -6.49
C GLN A 87 -15.48 -8.48 -5.95
N SER A 88 -14.92 -7.37 -6.39
CA SER A 88 -13.66 -6.85 -5.85
C SER A 88 -13.90 -5.97 -4.60
N ILE A 89 -12.82 -5.61 -3.91
CA ILE A 89 -12.85 -4.77 -2.70
C ILE A 89 -13.57 -3.42 -2.92
N ASN A 90 -13.50 -2.87 -4.12
CA ASN A 90 -14.13 -1.59 -4.48
C ASN A 90 -15.55 -1.74 -5.07
N GLY A 91 -16.11 -2.95 -5.04
CA GLY A 91 -17.46 -3.25 -5.52
C GLY A 91 -17.60 -3.45 -7.03
N SER A 92 -16.51 -3.34 -7.82
CA SER A 92 -16.53 -3.71 -9.23
C SER A 92 -16.40 -5.23 -9.39
N THR A 93 -16.85 -5.77 -10.54
CA THR A 93 -16.64 -7.17 -10.90
C THR A 93 -15.23 -7.35 -11.47
N THR A 94 -14.58 -8.45 -11.12
CA THR A 94 -13.28 -8.88 -11.67
C THR A 94 -13.22 -10.39 -11.76
N GLN A 95 -12.52 -10.91 -12.75
CA GLN A 95 -12.24 -12.34 -12.82
C GLN A 95 -11.24 -12.75 -11.74
N ALA A 96 -11.36 -13.96 -11.22
CA ALA A 96 -10.47 -14.52 -10.21
C ALA A 96 -10.22 -16.01 -10.46
N ILE A 97 -9.01 -16.46 -10.09
CA ILE A 97 -8.64 -17.87 -10.04
C ILE A 97 -8.89 -18.37 -8.61
N ILE A 98 -9.59 -19.49 -8.48
CA ILE A 98 -9.86 -20.16 -7.21
C ILE A 98 -8.98 -21.40 -7.13
N ILE A 99 -8.17 -21.51 -6.08
CA ILE A 99 -7.29 -22.66 -5.85
C ILE A 99 -7.77 -23.44 -4.61
N GLU A 100 -8.00 -24.73 -4.79
CA GLU A 100 -8.19 -25.66 -3.69
C GLU A 100 -6.82 -26.05 -3.14
N ASN A 101 -6.50 -25.58 -1.92
CA ASN A 101 -5.24 -25.80 -1.25
C ASN A 101 -5.11 -27.25 -0.78
N ASP A 102 -4.05 -27.94 -1.19
CA ASP A 102 -3.73 -29.31 -0.79
C ASP A 102 -3.01 -29.40 0.57
N SER A 103 -2.67 -28.26 1.16
CA SER A 103 -1.93 -28.09 2.42
C SER A 103 -0.51 -28.68 2.43
N LYS A 104 0.04 -29.11 1.28
CA LYS A 104 1.41 -29.64 1.17
C LYS A 104 2.44 -28.54 1.04
N TYR A 105 2.06 -27.39 0.43
CA TYR A 105 2.94 -26.25 0.16
C TYR A 105 4.18 -26.61 -0.65
N GLU A 106 4.04 -27.53 -1.59
CA GLU A 106 5.10 -27.89 -2.55
C GLU A 106 5.48 -26.67 -3.38
N LYS A 107 6.78 -26.41 -3.50
CA LYS A 107 7.31 -25.20 -4.16
C LYS A 107 7.61 -25.44 -5.61
N TYR A 108 7.23 -24.49 -6.46
CA TYR A 108 7.69 -24.45 -7.84
C TYR A 108 9.22 -24.37 -7.88
N PRO A 109 9.89 -25.15 -8.74
CA PRO A 109 11.34 -25.10 -8.88
C PRO A 109 11.79 -23.67 -9.15
N ARG A 110 12.77 -23.21 -8.37
CA ARG A 110 13.29 -21.84 -8.54
C ARG A 110 14.07 -21.78 -9.84
N GLU A 111 13.71 -20.86 -10.72
CA GLU A 111 14.62 -20.43 -11.77
C GLU A 111 15.88 -19.86 -11.12
N ASN A 112 17.06 -20.15 -11.70
CA ASN A 112 18.35 -19.66 -11.19
C ASN A 112 18.56 -18.15 -11.42
N LEU A 113 17.48 -17.38 -11.57
CA LEU A 113 17.47 -15.95 -11.79
C LEU A 113 17.56 -15.21 -10.45
N LYS A 114 18.77 -15.20 -9.86
CA LYS A 114 19.07 -14.42 -8.65
C LYS A 114 19.76 -13.12 -9.03
N TYR A 115 19.59 -12.11 -8.18
CA TYR A 115 20.34 -10.87 -8.28
C TYR A 115 21.85 -11.15 -8.20
N SER A 116 22.58 -10.47 -9.03
CA SER A 116 24.04 -10.36 -9.00
C SER A 116 24.39 -8.92 -9.30
N SER A 117 25.39 -8.37 -8.66
CA SER A 117 25.89 -7.01 -8.92
C SER A 117 26.37 -6.78 -10.36
N LYS A 118 26.46 -7.86 -11.17
CA LYS A 118 26.76 -7.81 -12.61
C LYS A 118 25.53 -7.54 -13.47
N LEU A 119 24.32 -7.63 -12.92
CA LEU A 119 23.08 -7.41 -13.67
C LEU A 119 22.88 -5.92 -13.97
N SER A 120 22.49 -5.63 -15.20
CA SER A 120 22.08 -4.27 -15.57
C SER A 120 20.77 -3.87 -14.89
N LEU A 121 20.50 -2.56 -14.80
CA LEU A 121 19.21 -2.06 -14.32
C LEU A 121 18.04 -2.67 -15.11
N LYS A 122 18.20 -2.83 -16.44
CA LYS A 122 17.18 -3.45 -17.31
C LYS A 122 16.88 -4.90 -16.92
N ASP A 123 17.89 -5.66 -16.51
CA ASP A 123 17.72 -7.06 -16.09
C ASP A 123 17.03 -7.11 -14.71
N VAL A 124 17.41 -6.25 -13.78
CA VAL A 124 16.75 -6.15 -12.47
C VAL A 124 15.28 -5.73 -12.62
N VAL A 125 14.97 -4.79 -13.51
CA VAL A 125 13.58 -4.39 -13.84
C VAL A 125 12.76 -5.59 -14.34
N LYS A 126 13.34 -6.43 -15.21
CA LYS A 126 12.68 -7.68 -15.66
C LYS A 126 12.44 -8.67 -14.53
N LEU A 127 13.44 -8.87 -13.64
CA LEU A 127 13.30 -9.73 -12.45
C LEU A 127 12.18 -9.24 -11.54
N VAL A 128 12.18 -7.94 -11.23
CA VAL A 128 11.15 -7.30 -10.38
C VAL A 128 9.75 -7.46 -10.98
N LYS A 129 9.62 -7.34 -12.32
CA LYS A 129 8.36 -7.66 -13.02
C LYS A 129 7.99 -9.12 -12.84
N ASN A 130 8.91 -10.05 -13.15
CA ASN A 130 8.66 -11.49 -13.09
C ASN A 130 8.25 -11.97 -11.69
N TYR A 131 8.78 -11.38 -10.63
CA TYR A 131 8.37 -11.68 -9.25
C TYR A 131 7.05 -11.02 -8.84
N GLY A 132 6.40 -10.27 -9.73
CA GLY A 132 5.10 -9.67 -9.49
C GLY A 132 5.08 -8.61 -8.38
N ILE A 133 6.21 -7.91 -8.16
CA ILE A 133 6.35 -6.96 -7.07
C ILE A 133 5.60 -5.67 -7.37
N VAL A 134 4.76 -5.27 -6.42
CA VAL A 134 4.04 -3.99 -6.43
C VAL A 134 4.36 -3.19 -5.18
N GLY A 135 4.02 -1.90 -5.18
CA GLY A 135 4.11 -1.07 -3.98
C GLY A 135 3.19 -1.58 -2.87
N LEU A 136 3.75 -1.87 -1.70
CA LEU A 136 3.04 -2.48 -0.57
C LEU A 136 2.44 -1.47 0.42
N GLY A 137 2.55 -0.17 0.14
CA GLY A 137 1.94 0.92 0.91
C GLY A 137 0.48 1.23 0.54
N GLY A 138 -0.25 0.30 -0.10
CA GLY A 138 -1.67 0.40 -0.42
C GLY A 138 -1.99 0.72 -1.89
N ALA A 139 -1.20 1.54 -2.58
CA ALA A 139 -1.47 1.94 -3.97
C ALA A 139 -1.21 0.84 -5.01
N THR A 140 -0.46 -0.19 -4.68
CA THR A 140 -0.14 -1.36 -5.54
C THR A 140 0.39 -1.01 -6.95
N PHE A 141 1.12 0.10 -7.08
CA PHE A 141 1.74 0.46 -8.34
C PHE A 141 2.91 -0.50 -8.64
N PRO A 142 3.02 -1.08 -9.87
CA PRO A 142 4.07 -2.04 -10.20
C PRO A 142 5.48 -1.47 -10.01
N CYS A 143 6.34 -2.18 -9.22
CA CYS A 143 7.66 -1.67 -8.84
C CYS A 143 8.63 -1.57 -10.02
N HIS A 144 8.55 -2.50 -10.99
CA HIS A 144 9.39 -2.45 -12.18
C HIS A 144 9.18 -1.17 -13.00
N VAL A 145 7.96 -0.59 -12.99
CA VAL A 145 7.67 0.69 -13.67
C VAL A 145 8.38 1.85 -12.96
N LYS A 146 8.41 1.85 -11.61
CA LYS A 146 9.17 2.84 -10.83
C LYS A 146 10.68 2.73 -11.04
N LEU A 147 11.19 1.52 -11.21
CA LEU A 147 12.62 1.26 -11.43
C LEU A 147 13.05 1.48 -12.89
N ASN A 148 12.11 1.48 -13.85
CA ASN A 148 12.43 1.68 -15.26
C ASN A 148 12.72 3.15 -15.57
N VAL A 149 13.84 3.61 -15.04
CA VAL A 149 14.33 4.99 -15.20
C VAL A 149 15.02 5.12 -16.55
N LYS A 150 14.68 6.15 -17.31
CA LYS A 150 15.37 6.47 -18.57
C LYS A 150 16.82 6.89 -18.31
N GLU A 151 17.72 6.61 -19.22
CA GLU A 151 19.17 6.86 -19.08
C GLU A 151 19.53 8.36 -18.93
N ASP A 152 18.68 9.25 -19.44
CA ASP A 152 18.81 10.71 -19.33
C ASP A 152 18.35 11.28 -17.99
N LYS A 153 17.74 10.47 -17.11
CA LYS A 153 17.24 10.91 -15.80
C LYS A 153 18.16 10.46 -14.67
N GLU A 154 18.70 11.42 -13.94
CA GLU A 154 19.48 11.17 -12.74
C GLU A 154 18.58 11.05 -11.49
N ILE A 155 18.75 9.98 -10.74
CA ILE A 155 18.08 9.79 -9.43
C ILE A 155 18.98 10.37 -8.35
N LYS A 156 18.49 11.41 -7.69
CA LYS A 156 19.19 12.11 -6.59
C LYS A 156 18.79 11.52 -5.22
N TYR A 157 17.50 11.17 -5.07
CA TYR A 157 16.98 10.68 -3.79
C TYR A 157 16.12 9.44 -4.00
N ILE A 158 16.39 8.42 -3.18
CA ILE A 158 15.50 7.28 -2.98
C ILE A 158 14.91 7.43 -1.57
N ILE A 159 13.60 7.60 -1.49
CA ILE A 159 12.91 7.88 -0.23
C ILE A 159 12.14 6.64 0.20
N ILE A 160 12.45 6.16 1.39
CA ILE A 160 11.76 5.03 1.98
C ILE A 160 10.69 5.54 2.92
N ASN A 161 9.44 5.30 2.52
CA ASN A 161 8.27 5.61 3.32
C ASN A 161 8.10 4.55 4.41
N ALA A 162 8.57 4.86 5.59
CA ALA A 162 8.44 4.08 6.82
C ALA A 162 7.61 4.85 7.87
N ALA A 163 6.78 5.81 7.42
CA ALA A 163 5.95 6.63 8.29
C ALA A 163 4.83 5.81 8.93
N GLU A 164 4.09 5.00 8.15
CA GLU A 164 2.90 4.26 8.61
C GLU A 164 1.94 5.15 9.40
N CYS A 165 1.51 6.26 8.74
CA CYS A 165 0.72 7.32 9.38
C CYS A 165 -0.78 6.99 9.54
N GLU A 166 -1.28 5.91 8.95
CA GLU A 166 -2.64 5.42 9.18
C GLU A 166 -2.80 4.95 10.64
N PRO A 167 -3.84 5.41 11.35
CA PRO A 167 -4.15 4.87 12.68
C PRO A 167 -4.38 3.34 12.64
N TYR A 168 -4.21 2.71 13.77
CA TYR A 168 -4.36 1.27 13.99
C TYR A 168 -3.32 0.37 13.31
N LEU A 169 -2.75 0.74 12.17
CA LEU A 169 -1.81 -0.12 11.43
C LEU A 169 -0.41 -0.12 12.08
N THR A 170 0.19 -1.31 12.18
CA THR A 170 1.52 -1.53 12.77
C THR A 170 2.36 -2.54 11.99
N CYS A 171 1.88 -3.02 10.84
CA CYS A 171 2.56 -4.01 10.02
C CYS A 171 3.93 -3.52 9.51
N ASP A 172 4.03 -2.26 9.03
CA ASP A 172 5.30 -1.70 8.59
C ASP A 172 6.25 -1.47 9.77
N HIS A 173 5.74 -1.06 10.94
CA HIS A 173 6.53 -0.94 12.16
C HIS A 173 7.14 -2.29 12.57
N ARG A 174 6.36 -3.36 12.52
CA ARG A 174 6.87 -4.71 12.83
C ARG A 174 7.86 -5.21 11.80
N VAL A 175 7.61 -4.96 10.51
CA VAL A 175 8.56 -5.27 9.43
C VAL A 175 9.89 -4.55 9.67
N MET A 176 9.87 -3.28 10.06
CA MET A 176 11.08 -2.54 10.42
C MET A 176 11.85 -3.16 11.57
N LEU A 177 11.15 -3.68 12.58
CA LEU A 177 11.79 -4.28 13.76
C LEU A 177 12.25 -5.71 13.52
N GLU A 178 11.54 -6.51 12.74
CA GLU A 178 11.80 -7.94 12.60
C GLU A 178 12.68 -8.28 11.39
N TYR A 179 12.69 -7.40 10.35
CA TYR A 179 13.43 -7.62 9.10
C TYR A 179 14.32 -6.43 8.73
N THR A 180 14.94 -5.80 9.72
CA THR A 180 15.79 -4.60 9.52
C THR A 180 16.96 -4.88 8.59
N GLU A 181 17.62 -6.03 8.74
CA GLU A 181 18.80 -6.41 7.95
C GLU A 181 18.43 -6.65 6.48
N GLU A 182 17.32 -7.32 6.23
CA GLU A 182 16.80 -7.55 4.88
C GLU A 182 16.39 -6.24 4.21
N ILE A 183 15.80 -5.32 4.97
CA ILE A 183 15.49 -3.98 4.45
C ILE A 183 16.79 -3.28 4.06
N ILE A 184 17.79 -3.25 4.93
CA ILE A 184 19.09 -2.63 4.63
C ILE A 184 19.76 -3.31 3.43
N GLY A 185 19.69 -4.63 3.33
CA GLY A 185 20.14 -5.38 2.16
C GLY A 185 19.46 -4.92 0.87
N GLY A 186 18.14 -4.72 0.89
CA GLY A 186 17.38 -4.17 -0.23
C GLY A 186 17.79 -2.73 -0.59
N LEU A 187 18.10 -1.90 0.42
CA LEU A 187 18.62 -0.54 0.19
C LEU A 187 20.00 -0.55 -0.46
N ARG A 188 20.87 -1.49 -0.08
CA ARG A 188 22.19 -1.65 -0.72
C ARG A 188 22.06 -2.01 -2.20
N ILE A 189 21.15 -2.91 -2.55
CA ILE A 189 20.86 -3.23 -3.95
C ILE A 189 20.41 -1.97 -4.72
N LEU A 190 19.55 -1.14 -4.13
CA LEU A 190 19.13 0.12 -4.77
C LEU A 190 20.29 1.10 -4.96
N LEU A 191 21.25 1.16 -4.04
CA LEU A 191 22.47 1.97 -4.20
C LEU A 191 23.41 1.44 -5.30
N GLU A 192 23.50 0.13 -5.48
CA GLU A 192 24.24 -0.45 -6.61
C GLU A 192 23.61 -0.07 -7.95
N LEU A 193 22.27 -0.05 -8.03
CA LEU A 193 21.54 0.35 -9.23
C LEU A 193 21.56 1.87 -9.47
N PHE A 194 21.59 2.67 -8.42
CA PHE A 194 21.58 4.14 -8.45
C PHE A 194 22.71 4.72 -7.59
N PRO A 195 23.99 4.58 -7.98
CA PRO A 195 25.14 4.87 -7.10
C PRO A 195 25.30 6.35 -6.72
N LYS A 196 24.68 7.26 -7.48
CA LYS A 196 24.68 8.69 -7.14
C LYS A 196 23.58 9.09 -6.15
N ALA A 197 22.58 8.24 -5.93
CA ALA A 197 21.46 8.54 -5.06
C ALA A 197 21.85 8.59 -3.58
N LEU A 198 21.11 9.41 -2.82
CA LEU A 198 21.05 9.34 -1.36
C LEU A 198 19.75 8.66 -0.95
N ILE A 199 19.81 7.78 0.03
CA ILE A 199 18.62 7.10 0.57
C ILE A 199 18.21 7.75 1.89
N TYR A 200 16.94 8.17 1.96
CA TYR A 200 16.32 8.71 3.17
C TYR A 200 15.23 7.77 3.67
N ILE A 201 15.37 7.23 4.88
CA ILE A 201 14.36 6.40 5.54
C ILE A 201 13.54 7.30 6.45
N GLY A 202 12.33 7.66 6.06
CA GLY A 202 11.45 8.51 6.84
C GLY A 202 10.62 7.70 7.83
N ILE A 203 10.91 7.79 9.13
CA ILE A 203 10.22 7.07 10.21
C ILE A 203 9.60 8.08 11.17
N GLU A 204 8.30 7.91 11.50
CA GLU A 204 7.64 8.78 12.49
C GLU A 204 8.21 8.60 13.90
N ASP A 205 8.25 9.69 14.69
CA ASP A 205 8.79 9.76 16.05
C ASP A 205 8.04 8.93 17.10
N ASN A 206 6.88 8.37 16.73
CA ASN A 206 6.17 7.38 17.54
C ASN A 206 6.75 5.96 17.42
N LYS A 207 7.85 5.76 16.67
CA LYS A 207 8.54 4.49 16.43
C LYS A 207 10.05 4.60 16.77
N LEU A 208 10.35 5.11 17.96
CA LEU A 208 11.74 5.36 18.41
C LEU A 208 12.60 4.10 18.36
N ASN A 209 12.04 2.94 18.76
CA ASN A 209 12.71 1.64 18.72
C ASN A 209 13.16 1.25 17.30
N ALA A 210 12.37 1.56 16.27
CA ALA A 210 12.76 1.33 14.88
C ALA A 210 13.84 2.32 14.44
N ILE A 211 13.69 3.62 14.77
CA ILE A 211 14.72 4.65 14.49
C ILE A 211 16.06 4.24 15.07
N ASP A 212 16.10 3.83 16.34
CA ASP A 212 17.34 3.45 17.05
C ASP A 212 17.94 2.17 16.46
N LYS A 213 17.09 1.19 16.09
CA LYS A 213 17.57 -0.05 15.48
C LYS A 213 18.25 0.21 14.13
N PHE A 214 17.61 0.99 13.24
CA PHE A 214 18.22 1.36 11.96
C PHE A 214 19.52 2.15 12.14
N LYS A 215 19.54 3.15 13.01
CA LYS A 215 20.73 3.94 13.28
C LYS A 215 21.89 3.09 13.80
N ARG A 216 21.62 2.15 14.71
CA ARG A 216 22.64 1.26 15.27
C ARG A 216 23.28 0.38 14.20
N ILE A 217 22.48 -0.17 13.26
CA ILE A 217 22.98 -1.08 12.23
C ILE A 217 23.69 -0.30 11.11
N LEU A 218 23.17 0.87 10.73
CA LEU A 218 23.75 1.70 9.67
C LEU A 218 25.03 2.44 10.12
N GLY A 219 25.16 2.73 11.42
CA GLY A 219 26.29 3.53 11.92
C GLY A 219 26.40 4.88 11.23
N GLU A 220 27.61 5.25 10.80
CA GLU A 220 27.92 6.49 10.08
C GLU A 220 27.83 6.33 8.55
N ASP A 221 26.77 5.67 8.05
CA ASP A 221 26.59 5.50 6.60
C ASP A 221 26.39 6.84 5.89
N ASN A 222 27.19 7.10 4.88
CA ASN A 222 27.15 8.36 4.13
C ASN A 222 26.00 8.43 3.14
N LYS A 223 25.48 7.30 2.67
CA LYS A 223 24.47 7.19 1.61
C LYS A 223 23.08 6.89 2.14
N ILE A 224 22.92 6.22 3.27
CA ILE A 224 21.64 5.83 3.86
C ILE A 224 21.44 6.58 5.18
N LYS A 225 20.40 7.42 5.26
CA LYS A 225 20.13 8.25 6.45
C LYS A 225 18.74 8.00 7.01
N VAL A 226 18.68 7.78 8.33
CA VAL A 226 17.40 7.70 9.05
C VAL A 226 16.93 9.11 9.39
N MET A 227 15.74 9.45 8.92
CA MET A 227 15.15 10.78 9.02
C MET A 227 13.91 10.75 9.92
N PRO A 228 14.00 11.20 11.17
CA PRO A 228 12.83 11.24 12.06
C PRO A 228 11.77 12.21 11.58
N LEU A 229 10.55 11.73 11.42
CA LEU A 229 9.39 12.50 10.98
C LEU A 229 8.49 12.83 12.16
N LYS A 230 7.86 13.99 12.12
CA LYS A 230 6.80 14.32 13.08
C LYS A 230 5.58 13.42 12.83
N SER A 231 5.11 12.72 13.87
CA SER A 231 3.89 11.92 13.80
C SER A 231 2.68 12.79 13.50
N LYS A 232 2.09 12.61 12.33
CA LYS A 232 0.86 13.28 11.85
C LYS A 232 0.34 12.63 10.57
N TYR A 233 -0.88 12.93 10.20
CA TYR A 233 -1.50 12.40 9.00
C TYR A 233 -1.73 13.52 7.94
N PRO A 234 -1.42 13.32 6.66
CA PRO A 234 -0.85 12.13 6.01
C PRO A 234 0.69 12.23 5.80
N GLN A 235 1.50 11.96 6.83
CA GLN A 235 2.96 12.06 6.76
C GLN A 235 3.57 11.11 5.71
N GLY A 236 2.94 9.95 5.48
CA GLY A 236 3.36 8.97 4.47
C GLY A 236 2.88 9.29 3.04
N SER A 237 2.23 10.41 2.80
CA SER A 237 1.89 10.83 1.43
C SER A 237 3.15 11.12 0.62
N GLU A 238 3.27 10.53 -0.58
CA GLU A 238 4.48 10.56 -1.41
C GLU A 238 5.01 12.00 -1.64
N LYS A 239 4.16 12.92 -2.11
CA LYS A 239 4.54 14.34 -2.34
C LYS A 239 4.96 15.05 -1.04
N HIS A 240 4.26 14.79 0.07
CA HIS A 240 4.57 15.41 1.36
C HIS A 240 5.83 14.85 1.99
N LEU A 241 6.07 13.55 1.84
CA LEU A 241 7.29 12.91 2.33
C LEU A 241 8.52 13.43 1.58
N ILE A 242 8.46 13.54 0.25
CA ILE A 242 9.52 14.17 -0.56
C ILE A 242 9.80 15.58 -0.03
N TYR A 243 8.78 16.41 0.10
CA TYR A 243 8.95 17.78 0.59
C TYR A 243 9.50 17.85 2.01
N ALA A 244 9.00 17.01 2.91
CA ALA A 244 9.49 16.98 4.29
C ALA A 244 10.99 16.72 4.38
N LEU A 245 11.49 15.75 3.59
CA LEU A 245 12.86 15.27 3.64
C LEU A 245 13.85 16.05 2.78
N THR A 246 13.42 16.53 1.61
CA THR A 246 14.31 17.15 0.60
C THR A 246 14.03 18.62 0.33
N LYS A 247 12.87 19.15 0.77
CA LYS A 247 12.33 20.47 0.41
C LYS A 247 11.98 20.63 -1.08
N LEU A 248 12.14 19.58 -1.88
CA LEU A 248 11.71 19.58 -3.27
C LEU A 248 10.18 19.44 -3.36
N GLN A 249 9.59 20.10 -4.35
CA GLN A 249 8.15 20.02 -4.62
C GLN A 249 7.90 19.30 -5.95
N VAL A 250 7.03 18.30 -5.95
CA VAL A 250 6.55 17.65 -7.18
C VAL A 250 5.49 18.56 -7.82
N PRO A 251 5.73 19.12 -9.01
CA PRO A 251 4.76 20.00 -9.67
C PRO A 251 3.42 19.29 -9.93
N SER A 252 2.35 20.07 -10.16
CA SER A 252 1.06 19.53 -10.59
C SER A 252 1.20 18.73 -11.88
N GLY A 253 0.54 17.59 -11.97
CA GLY A 253 0.60 16.68 -13.13
C GLY A 253 1.93 15.94 -13.31
N LYS A 254 2.98 16.24 -12.52
CA LYS A 254 4.28 15.57 -12.61
C LYS A 254 4.44 14.44 -11.59
N LEU A 255 5.41 13.57 -11.85
CA LEU A 255 5.78 12.44 -11.02
C LEU A 255 7.02 12.74 -10.17
N PRO A 256 7.26 12.03 -9.05
CA PRO A 256 8.50 12.14 -8.28
C PRO A 256 9.76 11.98 -9.11
N LEU A 257 9.72 11.12 -10.13
CA LEU A 257 10.81 10.85 -11.05
C LEU A 257 11.24 12.11 -11.84
N ASP A 258 10.31 13.02 -12.09
CA ASP A 258 10.61 14.28 -12.84
C ASP A 258 11.47 15.26 -12.04
N ILE A 259 11.58 15.05 -10.72
CA ILE A 259 12.45 15.83 -9.83
C ILE A 259 13.60 14.99 -9.26
N GLY A 260 13.91 13.84 -9.88
CA GLY A 260 14.99 12.94 -9.45
C GLY A 260 14.72 12.17 -8.15
N CYS A 261 13.46 11.93 -7.81
CA CYS A 261 13.06 11.20 -6.62
C CYS A 261 12.35 9.88 -6.97
N ILE A 262 12.65 8.81 -6.24
CA ILE A 262 11.86 7.56 -6.24
C ILE A 262 11.40 7.31 -4.80
N VAL A 263 10.14 6.92 -4.63
CA VAL A 263 9.59 6.62 -3.30
C VAL A 263 9.13 5.16 -3.24
N PHE A 264 9.59 4.43 -2.22
CA PHE A 264 9.15 3.07 -1.91
C PHE A 264 8.62 3.00 -0.48
N ASN A 265 7.60 2.19 -0.25
CA ASN A 265 7.21 1.79 1.09
C ASN A 265 8.24 0.80 1.68
N VAL A 266 8.45 0.80 2.99
CA VAL A 266 9.45 -0.04 3.67
C VAL A 266 9.22 -1.54 3.47
N SER A 267 7.98 -2.02 3.51
CA SER A 267 7.65 -3.43 3.23
C SER A 267 7.92 -3.80 1.76
N THR A 268 7.86 -2.83 0.83
CA THR A 268 8.27 -3.07 -0.57
C THR A 268 9.76 -3.34 -0.67
N ILE A 269 10.59 -2.66 0.11
CA ILE A 269 12.05 -2.90 0.13
C ILE A 269 12.36 -4.28 0.71
N TYR A 270 11.69 -4.66 1.80
CA TYR A 270 11.76 -6.03 2.31
C TYR A 270 11.43 -7.07 1.24
N GLN A 271 10.33 -6.88 0.50
CA GLN A 271 9.94 -7.79 -0.58
C GLN A 271 10.93 -7.78 -1.76
N LEU A 272 11.49 -6.61 -2.13
CA LEU A 272 12.53 -6.52 -3.15
C LEU A 272 13.75 -7.38 -2.76
N TYR A 273 14.21 -7.28 -1.51
CA TYR A 273 15.28 -8.12 -1.02
C TYR A 273 14.93 -9.61 -1.09
N ALA A 274 13.77 -9.99 -0.55
CA ALA A 274 13.32 -11.38 -0.55
C ALA A 274 13.21 -11.95 -1.98
N SER A 275 12.78 -11.15 -2.93
CA SER A 275 12.66 -11.57 -4.33
C SER A 275 14.02 -11.65 -5.02
N LEU A 276 14.84 -10.64 -4.93
CA LEU A 276 16.09 -10.56 -5.67
C LEU A 276 17.15 -11.50 -5.09
N ILE A 277 17.25 -11.64 -3.77
CA ILE A 277 18.25 -12.49 -3.11
C ILE A 277 17.75 -13.92 -2.94
N ASN A 278 16.49 -14.09 -2.49
CA ASN A 278 15.95 -15.41 -2.17
C ASN A 278 15.09 -16.00 -3.29
N GLY A 279 14.84 -15.28 -4.40
CA GLY A 279 14.02 -15.78 -5.53
C GLY A 279 12.56 -16.00 -5.12
N LEU A 280 12.00 -15.20 -4.23
CA LEU A 280 10.64 -15.36 -3.73
C LEU A 280 9.70 -14.34 -4.41
N PRO A 281 8.74 -14.76 -5.25
CA PRO A 281 7.73 -13.85 -5.78
C PRO A 281 6.81 -13.33 -4.67
N LEU A 282 6.07 -12.27 -4.96
CA LEU A 282 5.12 -11.67 -4.02
C LEU A 282 3.88 -12.56 -3.87
N THR A 283 3.93 -13.48 -2.91
CA THR A 283 2.86 -14.44 -2.58
C THR A 283 2.32 -14.28 -1.15
N GLU A 284 2.91 -13.39 -0.36
CA GLU A 284 2.54 -13.17 1.03
C GLU A 284 2.39 -11.68 1.33
N ARG A 285 1.58 -11.37 2.34
CA ARG A 285 1.45 -10.04 2.92
C ARG A 285 1.65 -10.08 4.41
N ILE A 286 2.38 -9.10 4.94
CA ILE A 286 2.35 -8.78 6.36
C ILE A 286 1.29 -7.70 6.54
N LEU A 287 0.32 -7.95 7.41
CA LEU A 287 -0.81 -7.08 7.65
C LEU A 287 -1.19 -7.05 9.13
N THR A 288 -1.90 -5.99 9.53
CA THR A 288 -2.41 -5.82 10.89
C THR A 288 -3.88 -6.19 10.95
N VAL A 289 -4.26 -7.07 11.86
CA VAL A 289 -5.68 -7.34 12.22
C VAL A 289 -5.96 -6.66 13.56
N THR A 290 -6.90 -5.73 13.60
CA THR A 290 -7.07 -4.86 14.76
C THR A 290 -8.46 -4.24 14.84
N GLY A 291 -8.69 -3.45 15.87
CA GLY A 291 -9.95 -2.78 16.17
C GLY A 291 -10.59 -3.30 17.45
N ASP A 292 -11.59 -2.60 17.91
CA ASP A 292 -12.29 -2.87 19.19
C ASP A 292 -13.28 -4.05 19.13
N SER A 293 -13.55 -4.57 17.92
CA SER A 293 -14.41 -5.74 17.73
C SER A 293 -13.63 -7.06 17.60
N ILE A 294 -12.30 -7.03 17.43
CA ILE A 294 -11.48 -8.24 17.29
C ILE A 294 -11.06 -8.76 18.66
N ARG A 295 -11.21 -10.08 18.89
CA ARG A 295 -10.87 -10.71 20.16
C ARG A 295 -9.36 -10.71 20.44
N SER A 296 -8.54 -11.04 19.45
CA SER A 296 -7.09 -11.12 19.57
C SER A 296 -6.42 -10.37 18.42
N PRO A 297 -6.26 -9.04 18.52
CA PRO A 297 -5.54 -8.26 17.50
C PRO A 297 -4.12 -8.78 17.31
N LYS A 298 -3.62 -8.84 16.05
CA LYS A 298 -2.33 -9.44 15.68
C LYS A 298 -1.71 -8.73 14.48
N ASN A 299 -0.38 -8.87 14.33
CA ASN A 299 0.29 -8.70 13.05
C ASN A 299 0.54 -10.08 12.45
N LEU A 300 0.13 -10.28 11.21
CA LEU A 300 0.16 -11.60 10.57
C LEU A 300 0.90 -11.57 9.25
N ARG A 301 1.66 -12.64 8.97
CA ARG A 301 2.11 -13.00 7.64
C ARG A 301 1.08 -13.95 7.03
N VAL A 302 0.40 -13.50 5.98
CA VAL A 302 -0.75 -14.17 5.36
C VAL A 302 -0.46 -14.44 3.89
N LYS A 303 -0.86 -15.59 3.39
CA LYS A 303 -0.85 -15.93 1.96
C LYS A 303 -1.84 -15.06 1.20
N ILE A 304 -1.41 -14.47 0.08
CA ILE A 304 -2.31 -13.74 -0.84
C ILE A 304 -3.38 -14.72 -1.34
N GLY A 305 -4.62 -14.26 -1.43
CA GLY A 305 -5.77 -15.09 -1.78
C GLY A 305 -6.56 -15.62 -0.59
N THR A 306 -6.03 -15.53 0.63
CA THR A 306 -6.74 -15.97 1.85
C THR A 306 -8.00 -15.14 2.08
N PRO A 307 -9.18 -15.74 2.30
CA PRO A 307 -10.40 -15.04 2.68
C PRO A 307 -10.27 -14.33 4.03
N VAL A 308 -10.85 -13.13 4.14
CA VAL A 308 -10.84 -12.31 5.37
C VAL A 308 -11.44 -13.08 6.56
N LYS A 309 -12.48 -13.89 6.34
CA LYS A 309 -13.14 -14.71 7.38
C LYS A 309 -12.17 -15.64 8.11
N ASP A 310 -11.28 -16.31 7.34
CA ASP A 310 -10.35 -17.30 7.93
C ASP A 310 -9.33 -16.61 8.85
N ILE A 311 -8.94 -15.38 8.51
CA ILE A 311 -8.01 -14.57 9.29
C ILE A 311 -8.70 -14.07 10.57
N ILE A 312 -9.94 -13.61 10.47
CA ILE A 312 -10.74 -13.19 11.64
C ILE A 312 -10.94 -14.35 12.59
N GLU A 313 -11.26 -15.55 12.10
CA GLU A 313 -11.38 -16.77 12.91
C GLU A 313 -10.07 -17.09 13.64
N PHE A 314 -8.93 -17.00 12.95
CA PHE A 314 -7.60 -17.18 13.56
C PHE A 314 -7.32 -16.17 14.68
N CYS A 315 -7.85 -14.96 14.55
CA CYS A 315 -7.79 -13.93 15.59
C CYS A 315 -8.83 -14.11 16.70
N GLY A 316 -9.47 -15.30 16.81
CA GLY A 316 -10.46 -15.64 17.84
C GLY A 316 -11.85 -15.09 17.58
N GLY A 317 -12.14 -14.63 16.36
CA GLY A 317 -13.42 -14.07 15.97
C GLY A 317 -13.69 -12.68 16.55
N PHE A 318 -14.96 -12.29 16.52
CA PHE A 318 -15.40 -11.02 17.08
C PHE A 318 -15.76 -11.11 18.57
N ILE A 319 -15.47 -10.04 19.31
CA ILE A 319 -16.00 -9.85 20.68
C ILE A 319 -17.46 -9.39 20.58
N ASN A 320 -17.70 -8.42 19.70
CA ASN A 320 -19.01 -7.86 19.39
C ASN A 320 -19.15 -7.78 17.88
N LYS A 321 -20.38 -7.82 17.36
CA LYS A 321 -20.64 -7.63 15.93
C LYS A 321 -20.07 -6.29 15.48
N PRO A 322 -19.14 -6.26 14.52
CA PRO A 322 -18.61 -5.00 14.03
C PRO A 322 -19.67 -4.25 13.22
N ASN A 323 -19.76 -2.94 13.43
CA ASN A 323 -20.56 -2.07 12.57
C ASN A 323 -19.82 -1.74 11.27
N LYS A 324 -18.48 -1.83 11.28
CA LYS A 324 -17.68 -1.56 10.09
C LYS A 324 -16.42 -2.43 10.06
N ILE A 325 -16.14 -2.99 8.89
CA ILE A 325 -14.90 -3.70 8.60
C ILE A 325 -14.22 -2.99 7.44
N ILE A 326 -12.93 -2.67 7.60
CA ILE A 326 -12.16 -1.90 6.62
C ILE A 326 -10.92 -2.70 6.25
N LEU A 327 -10.66 -2.85 4.96
CA LEU A 327 -9.37 -3.33 4.45
C LEU A 327 -8.44 -2.13 4.27
N GLY A 328 -7.36 -2.11 5.07
CA GLY A 328 -6.46 -0.97 5.22
C GLY A 328 -6.71 -0.18 6.51
N GLY A 329 -6.24 1.08 6.54
CA GLY A 329 -6.46 1.99 7.65
C GLY A 329 -7.78 2.76 7.57
N PRO A 330 -8.17 3.48 8.63
CA PRO A 330 -9.48 4.16 8.69
C PRO A 330 -9.62 5.35 7.76
N MET A 331 -8.51 5.93 7.27
CA MET A 331 -8.53 7.16 6.48
C MET A 331 -8.59 6.90 4.97
N MET A 332 -7.85 5.91 4.48
CA MET A 332 -7.76 5.58 3.04
C MET A 332 -8.20 4.16 2.70
N GLY A 333 -8.46 3.32 3.69
CA GLY A 333 -8.95 1.96 3.47
C GLY A 333 -10.36 1.90 2.91
N THR A 334 -10.76 0.71 2.47
CA THR A 334 -12.07 0.45 1.87
C THR A 334 -12.94 -0.39 2.81
N SER A 335 -14.14 0.09 3.11
CA SER A 335 -15.13 -0.66 3.88
C SER A 335 -15.67 -1.83 3.04
N ILE A 336 -15.79 -3.00 3.67
CA ILE A 336 -16.28 -4.22 3.05
C ILE A 336 -17.56 -4.72 3.73
N ASN A 337 -18.42 -5.39 2.95
CA ASN A 337 -19.68 -5.98 3.42
C ASN A 337 -19.64 -7.52 3.41
N SER A 338 -18.61 -8.13 2.83
CA SER A 338 -18.42 -9.58 2.79
C SER A 338 -17.07 -9.97 3.37
N LEU A 339 -17.05 -11.02 4.17
CA LEU A 339 -15.83 -11.63 4.70
C LEU A 339 -15.22 -12.68 3.76
N ASP A 340 -15.87 -13.02 2.67
CA ASP A 340 -15.35 -13.94 1.65
C ASP A 340 -14.35 -13.26 0.70
N LEU A 341 -14.21 -11.94 0.79
CA LEU A 341 -13.21 -11.20 0.02
C LEU A 341 -11.79 -11.63 0.40
N PRO A 342 -10.90 -11.85 -0.59
CA PRO A 342 -9.54 -12.28 -0.34
C PRO A 342 -8.60 -11.14 0.06
N ILE A 343 -7.53 -11.51 0.77
CA ILE A 343 -6.34 -10.65 0.90
C ILE A 343 -5.65 -10.56 -0.45
N THR A 344 -5.35 -9.33 -0.85
CA THR A 344 -4.65 -9.01 -2.10
C THR A 344 -3.27 -8.43 -1.83
N LYS A 345 -2.49 -8.18 -2.88
CA LYS A 345 -1.17 -7.53 -2.80
C LYS A 345 -1.22 -6.17 -2.05
N GLY A 346 -2.34 -5.45 -2.11
CA GLY A 346 -2.51 -4.13 -1.50
C GLY A 346 -2.99 -4.11 -0.05
N THR A 347 -3.42 -5.24 0.49
CA THR A 347 -4.02 -5.28 1.82
C THR A 347 -2.96 -5.10 2.91
N SER A 348 -3.04 -4.01 3.68
CA SER A 348 -2.13 -3.71 4.80
C SER A 348 -2.75 -3.94 6.17
N GLY A 349 -4.07 -4.11 6.24
CA GLY A 349 -4.76 -4.39 7.50
C GLY A 349 -6.22 -4.79 7.33
N ILE A 350 -6.76 -5.35 8.41
CA ILE A 350 -8.19 -5.63 8.60
C ILE A 350 -8.57 -4.92 9.90
N LEU A 351 -9.36 -3.86 9.78
CA LEU A 351 -9.80 -3.04 10.91
C LEU A 351 -11.29 -3.28 11.16
N CYS A 352 -11.62 -3.78 12.35
CA CYS A 352 -12.98 -4.13 12.77
C CYS A 352 -13.44 -3.20 13.88
N LEU A 353 -14.43 -2.34 13.60
CA LEU A 353 -14.93 -1.33 14.52
C LEU A 353 -16.36 -1.61 14.97
N SER A 354 -16.59 -1.64 16.29
CA SER A 354 -17.92 -1.80 16.89
C SER A 354 -18.71 -0.50 16.86
N LYS A 355 -18.04 0.63 16.98
CA LYS A 355 -18.66 1.95 16.98
C LYS A 355 -18.26 2.73 15.73
N VAL A 356 -19.24 3.18 15.02
CA VAL A 356 -19.09 4.15 13.94
C VAL A 356 -20.05 5.28 14.25
N ASP A 357 -19.51 6.47 14.41
CA ASP A 357 -20.33 7.65 14.61
C ASP A 357 -21.19 7.88 13.37
N ASP A 358 -22.47 7.54 13.46
CA ASP A 358 -23.46 7.81 12.43
C ASP A 358 -24.17 9.13 12.77
N PHE A 359 -23.51 10.22 12.44
CA PHE A 359 -24.12 11.54 12.59
C PHE A 359 -24.93 11.90 11.35
N PRO A 360 -26.11 12.51 11.49
CA PRO A 360 -26.87 13.00 10.34
C PRO A 360 -26.04 14.03 9.57
N LYS A 361 -25.98 13.85 8.25
CA LYS A 361 -25.33 14.82 7.36
C LYS A 361 -26.12 16.12 7.39
N SER A 362 -25.41 17.25 7.49
CA SER A 362 -26.04 18.58 7.43
C SER A 362 -25.42 19.44 6.32
N HIS A 363 -25.99 20.60 6.09
CA HIS A 363 -25.48 21.55 5.11
C HIS A 363 -24.14 22.16 5.58
N CYS A 364 -23.35 22.62 4.61
CA CYS A 364 -22.08 23.25 4.88
C CYS A 364 -22.28 24.58 5.65
N ILE A 365 -21.72 24.67 6.84
CA ILE A 365 -21.77 25.88 7.70
C ILE A 365 -20.62 26.85 7.42
N ARG A 366 -19.82 26.64 6.38
CA ARG A 366 -18.68 27.48 5.95
C ARG A 366 -17.62 27.75 7.02
N CYS A 367 -17.40 26.83 7.95
CA CYS A 367 -16.46 27.00 9.09
C CYS A 367 -14.96 26.97 8.73
N GLY A 368 -14.58 26.62 7.50
CA GLY A 368 -13.18 26.57 7.03
C GLY A 368 -12.33 25.43 7.55
N LYS A 369 -12.80 24.52 8.41
CA LYS A 369 -12.00 23.43 8.99
C LYS A 369 -11.39 22.52 7.94
N CYS A 370 -12.10 22.22 6.85
CA CYS A 370 -11.60 21.43 5.72
C CYS A 370 -10.43 22.13 4.99
N LEU A 371 -10.45 23.45 4.86
CA LEU A 371 -9.37 24.26 4.27
C LEU A 371 -8.11 24.23 5.17
N ASN A 372 -8.30 24.36 6.48
CA ASN A 372 -7.19 24.37 7.45
C ASN A 372 -6.52 22.98 7.56
N SER A 373 -7.27 21.89 7.32
CA SER A 373 -6.74 20.53 7.38
C SER A 373 -6.15 20.03 6.04
N CYS A 374 -6.44 20.71 4.91
CA CYS A 374 -6.00 20.25 3.60
C CYS A 374 -4.48 20.37 3.42
N PRO A 375 -3.71 19.25 3.33
CA PRO A 375 -2.26 19.30 3.20
C PRO A 375 -1.80 19.82 1.84
N MET A 376 -2.67 19.74 0.81
CA MET A 376 -2.40 20.24 -0.55
C MET A 376 -2.78 21.73 -0.73
N ASN A 377 -3.22 22.40 0.32
CA ASN A 377 -3.69 23.79 0.25
C ASN A 377 -4.84 24.05 -0.73
N LEU A 378 -5.61 23.00 -1.07
CA LEU A 378 -6.81 23.14 -1.89
C LEU A 378 -7.96 23.76 -1.08
N ILE A 379 -9.06 24.09 -1.77
CA ILE A 379 -10.30 24.59 -1.18
C ILE A 379 -11.36 23.46 -1.22
N PRO A 380 -11.34 22.48 -0.28
CA PRO A 380 -12.12 21.27 -0.40
C PRO A 380 -13.64 21.52 -0.46
N GLN A 381 -14.14 22.52 0.25
CA GLN A 381 -15.57 22.84 0.22
C GLN A 381 -16.01 23.34 -1.17
N LYS A 382 -15.17 24.12 -1.86
CA LYS A 382 -15.48 24.61 -3.22
C LYS A 382 -15.38 23.47 -4.23
N LEU A 383 -14.34 22.65 -4.14
CA LEU A 383 -14.19 21.44 -4.97
C LEU A 383 -15.38 20.48 -4.79
N ASN A 384 -15.85 20.32 -3.54
CA ASN A 384 -17.05 19.51 -3.25
C ASN A 384 -18.31 20.11 -3.90
N GLU A 385 -18.49 21.42 -3.85
CA GLU A 385 -19.61 22.10 -4.49
C GLU A 385 -19.61 21.90 -6.00
N LEU A 386 -18.46 22.09 -6.64
CA LEU A 386 -18.29 21.91 -8.08
C LEU A 386 -18.51 20.46 -8.52
N ALA A 387 -17.98 19.50 -7.75
CA ALA A 387 -18.21 18.07 -7.97
C ALA A 387 -19.70 17.69 -7.91
N LEU A 388 -20.44 18.22 -6.94
CA LEU A 388 -21.89 17.97 -6.82
C LEU A 388 -22.74 18.63 -7.93
N LYS A 389 -22.22 19.71 -8.53
CA LYS A 389 -22.88 20.42 -9.65
C LYS A 389 -22.38 19.96 -11.02
N ASP A 390 -21.54 18.91 -11.08
CA ASP A 390 -20.89 18.39 -12.30
C ASP A 390 -20.12 19.46 -13.12
N LYS A 391 -19.63 20.51 -12.44
CA LYS A 391 -18.83 21.58 -13.04
C LYS A 391 -17.37 21.16 -13.12
N LEU A 392 -17.08 20.20 -13.98
CA LEU A 392 -15.79 19.50 -14.02
C LEU A 392 -14.64 20.38 -14.48
N ASP A 393 -14.87 21.31 -15.42
CA ASP A 393 -13.83 22.21 -15.93
C ASP A 393 -13.38 23.21 -14.84
N GLU A 394 -14.36 23.81 -14.11
CA GLU A 394 -14.04 24.68 -12.95
C GLU A 394 -13.35 23.87 -11.82
N PHE A 395 -13.74 22.61 -11.62
CA PHE A 395 -13.14 21.71 -10.65
C PHE A 395 -11.66 21.43 -10.98
N GLU A 396 -11.35 21.15 -12.23
CA GLU A 396 -9.98 20.93 -12.71
C GLU A 396 -9.15 22.22 -12.61
N PHE A 397 -9.69 23.36 -13.06
CA PHE A 397 -9.04 24.67 -12.97
C PHE A 397 -8.65 25.04 -11.53
N LEU A 398 -9.49 24.71 -10.52
CA LEU A 398 -9.17 24.92 -9.11
C LEU A 398 -8.25 23.85 -8.51
N GLY A 399 -7.59 23.03 -9.31
CA GLY A 399 -6.63 22.02 -8.88
C GLY A 399 -7.28 20.77 -8.27
N GLY A 400 -8.53 20.47 -8.60
CA GLY A 400 -9.22 19.28 -8.10
C GLY A 400 -8.47 17.99 -8.38
N MET A 401 -7.73 17.89 -9.49
CA MET A 401 -6.92 16.73 -9.85
C MET A 401 -5.71 16.54 -8.93
N ASP A 402 -5.20 17.58 -8.26
CA ASP A 402 -4.10 17.48 -7.27
C ASP A 402 -4.55 16.95 -5.90
N CYS A 403 -5.84 16.73 -5.69
CA CYS A 403 -6.34 16.15 -4.45
C CYS A 403 -5.76 14.75 -4.23
N LEU A 404 -5.14 14.52 -3.06
CA LEU A 404 -4.56 13.23 -2.66
C LEU A 404 -5.61 12.22 -2.15
N GLU A 405 -6.87 12.64 -2.05
CA GLU A 405 -7.96 11.81 -1.53
C GLU A 405 -7.71 11.27 -0.10
N CYS A 406 -6.88 11.98 0.67
CA CYS A 406 -6.43 11.57 2.01
C CYS A 406 -7.51 11.60 3.11
N GLY A 407 -8.68 12.15 2.85
CA GLY A 407 -9.79 12.18 3.82
C GLY A 407 -9.70 13.26 4.91
N CYS A 408 -8.61 14.04 5.03
CA CYS A 408 -8.47 15.06 6.08
C CYS A 408 -9.65 16.04 6.13
N CYS A 409 -10.14 16.51 4.98
CA CYS A 409 -11.25 17.44 4.89
C CYS A 409 -12.58 16.81 5.34
N THR A 410 -12.84 15.55 5.01
CA THR A 410 -14.03 14.81 5.44
C THR A 410 -14.01 14.57 6.95
N PHE A 411 -12.86 14.12 7.48
CA PHE A 411 -12.68 13.90 8.91
C PHE A 411 -12.90 15.17 9.72
N SER A 412 -12.37 16.31 9.27
CA SER A 412 -12.48 17.60 9.97
C SER A 412 -13.85 18.27 9.83
N CYS A 413 -14.74 17.75 8.98
CA CYS A 413 -16.02 18.40 8.70
C CYS A 413 -17.03 18.17 9.83
N PRO A 414 -17.46 19.22 10.58
CA PRO A 414 -18.45 19.06 11.62
C PRO A 414 -19.85 18.74 11.08
N ALA A 415 -20.12 19.12 9.81
CA ALA A 415 -21.36 18.80 9.11
C ALA A 415 -21.37 17.39 8.47
N LYS A 416 -20.32 16.59 8.68
CA LYS A 416 -20.18 15.19 8.21
C LYS A 416 -20.39 15.01 6.71
N ILE A 417 -20.01 16.01 5.91
CA ILE A 417 -20.10 15.96 4.45
C ILE A 417 -19.04 15.01 3.90
N SER A 418 -19.43 14.15 2.97
CA SER A 418 -18.54 13.18 2.31
C SER A 418 -17.68 13.84 1.22
N ILE A 419 -16.91 14.88 1.60
CA ILE A 419 -16.17 15.75 0.68
C ILE A 419 -15.24 14.95 -0.22
N VAL A 420 -14.43 14.04 0.34
CA VAL A 420 -13.44 13.28 -0.42
C VAL A 420 -14.10 12.33 -1.43
N ASN A 421 -15.26 11.75 -1.10
CA ASN A 421 -15.96 10.86 -2.03
C ASN A 421 -16.50 11.62 -3.25
N ASN A 422 -17.05 12.81 -3.04
CA ASN A 422 -17.54 13.64 -4.14
C ASN A 422 -16.38 14.11 -5.04
N ILE A 423 -15.24 14.51 -4.46
CA ILE A 423 -14.02 14.85 -5.20
C ILE A 423 -13.51 13.63 -5.99
N ARG A 424 -13.49 12.43 -5.39
CA ARG A 424 -13.08 11.18 -6.06
C ARG A 424 -13.96 10.87 -7.27
N ASN A 425 -15.26 11.05 -7.15
CA ASN A 425 -16.21 10.84 -8.25
C ASN A 425 -15.94 11.83 -9.41
N ALA A 426 -15.76 13.12 -9.12
CA ALA A 426 -15.43 14.12 -10.13
C ALA A 426 -14.10 13.80 -10.85
N LYS A 427 -13.05 13.39 -10.11
CA LYS A 427 -11.79 12.94 -10.71
C LYS A 427 -11.97 11.72 -11.62
N LYS A 428 -12.81 10.76 -11.22
CA LYS A 428 -13.12 9.58 -12.04
C LYS A 428 -13.82 9.98 -13.34
N SER A 429 -14.79 10.90 -13.27
CA SER A 429 -15.49 11.43 -14.46
C SER A 429 -14.54 12.12 -15.43
N LEU A 430 -13.63 12.98 -14.93
CA LEU A 430 -12.62 13.65 -15.76
C LEU A 430 -11.68 12.65 -16.46
N ARG A 431 -11.18 11.64 -15.72
CA ARG A 431 -10.30 10.60 -16.30
C ARG A 431 -11.00 9.78 -17.37
N ASN A 432 -12.29 9.55 -17.26
CA ASN A 432 -13.08 8.84 -18.28
C ASN A 432 -13.28 9.72 -19.51
N LYS A 433 -13.55 11.03 -19.35
CA LYS A 433 -13.66 11.99 -20.48
C LYS A 433 -12.35 12.09 -21.29
N SER A 434 -11.18 12.01 -20.64
CA SER A 434 -9.87 12.10 -21.32
C SER A 434 -9.45 10.81 -22.03
N LYS A 435 -10.20 9.71 -21.90
CA LYS A 435 -9.93 8.42 -22.57
C LYS A 435 -10.81 8.21 -23.81
N ASN A 436 -11.90 8.96 -23.93
CA ASN A 436 -12.75 9.06 -25.11
C ASN A 436 -12.32 10.25 -25.98
#